data_4241e789ade887d9d1e128c4b301b707
#
_entry.id   4241e789ade887d9d1e128c4b301b707
#
_cell.length_a   1.000
_cell.length_b   1.000
_cell.length_c   1.000
_cell.angle_alpha   90.00
_cell.angle_beta   90.00
_cell.angle_gamma   90.00
#
_symmetry.space_group_name_H-M   'P 1'
#
loop_
_entity.id
_entity.type
_entity.pdbx_description
1 polymer ?
#
loop_
_entity_poly.entity_id
_entity_poly.type
_entity_poly.pdbx_seq_one_letter_code
_entity_poly.pdbx_strand_id
1 'polypeptide(L)'
;MVAESDQQRDLGLVLAAVITAIWLISLVGCLSLNLDSLQISTLIPLVLLRTFVQTGLFIIGHDAMHGTLSPNRPKLNNFIGTASLILYAGLSYQRCKSNHDLHHLKAETERDPDYLNHPDHSALRWFWDFLRRYMSVRSLTILISCWLALITLIPSTGQQAILSVTLFCGLPLILSALQLFFVGTWFPHHLNKNNPHRQTPRSLTVHPLLSFAACYHFGYHREHHLSPSTPWFDLPRLRQRSPLSQTA
;
A
#
# COMPACT_ATOMS: atom_id res chain seq x y z
N MET A 1 -21.01 -11.18 19.94
CA MET A 1 -19.55 -11.02 19.81
C MET A 1 -18.88 -12.05 18.90
N VAL A 2 -19.17 -13.37 19.00
CA VAL A 2 -18.50 -14.41 18.17
C VAL A 2 -18.91 -14.35 16.69
N ALA A 3 -20.18 -14.11 16.37
CA ALA A 3 -20.68 -14.06 14.98
C ALA A 3 -20.16 -12.83 14.19
N GLU A 4 -20.02 -11.70 14.85
CA GLU A 4 -19.48 -10.46 14.22
C GLU A 4 -18.00 -10.61 13.85
N SER A 5 -17.23 -11.38 14.63
CA SER A 5 -15.82 -11.65 14.35
C SER A 5 -15.58 -12.59 13.16
N ASP A 6 -16.46 -13.56 12.93
CA ASP A 6 -16.31 -14.51 11.81
C ASP A 6 -16.71 -13.86 10.49
N GLN A 7 -17.76 -13.05 10.46
CA GLN A 7 -18.18 -12.29 9.28
C GLN A 7 -17.12 -11.25 8.85
N GLN A 8 -16.44 -10.59 9.80
CA GLN A 8 -15.35 -9.68 9.52
C GLN A 8 -14.11 -10.37 8.91
N ARG A 9 -13.80 -11.58 9.36
CA ARG A 9 -12.68 -12.40 8.88
C ARG A 9 -12.87 -12.83 7.43
N ASP A 10 -14.08 -13.26 7.08
CA ASP A 10 -14.40 -13.66 5.71
C ASP A 10 -14.38 -12.46 4.77
N LEU A 11 -14.79 -11.27 5.24
CA LEU A 11 -14.75 -10.04 4.45
C LEU A 11 -13.32 -9.66 4.05
N GLY A 12 -12.33 -9.77 4.95
CA GLY A 12 -10.92 -9.50 4.63
C GLY A 12 -10.40 -10.37 3.49
N LEU A 13 -10.70 -11.67 3.52
CA LEU A 13 -10.33 -12.61 2.45
C LEU A 13 -11.06 -12.32 1.14
N VAL A 14 -12.36 -12.01 1.20
CA VAL A 14 -13.15 -11.63 0.02
C VAL A 14 -12.59 -10.36 -0.62
N LEU A 15 -12.33 -9.32 0.17
CA LEU A 15 -11.76 -8.08 -0.33
C LEU A 15 -10.37 -8.28 -0.93
N ALA A 16 -9.52 -9.11 -0.31
CA ALA A 16 -8.22 -9.48 -0.87
C ALA A 16 -8.35 -10.18 -2.22
N ALA A 17 -9.28 -11.13 -2.35
CA ALA A 17 -9.56 -11.82 -3.60
C ALA A 17 -10.09 -10.86 -4.68
N VAL A 18 -11.03 -9.97 -4.32
CA VAL A 18 -11.61 -8.97 -5.24
C VAL A 18 -10.54 -7.99 -5.73
N ILE A 19 -9.74 -7.43 -4.84
CA ILE A 19 -8.66 -6.50 -5.20
C ILE A 19 -7.66 -7.20 -6.14
N THR A 20 -7.23 -8.42 -5.81
CA THR A 20 -6.29 -9.20 -6.64
C THR A 20 -6.89 -9.53 -8.00
N ALA A 21 -8.18 -9.89 -8.08
CA ALA A 21 -8.87 -10.17 -9.32
C ALA A 21 -8.97 -8.90 -10.20
N ILE A 22 -9.37 -7.76 -9.64
CA ILE A 22 -9.43 -6.48 -10.37
C ILE A 22 -8.03 -6.06 -10.84
N TRP A 23 -7.00 -6.25 -10.00
CA TRP A 23 -5.61 -5.98 -10.37
C TRP A 23 -5.20 -6.81 -11.59
N LEU A 24 -5.47 -8.11 -11.58
CA LEU A 24 -5.12 -9.02 -12.69
C LEU A 24 -5.90 -8.70 -13.97
N ILE A 25 -7.23 -8.54 -13.86
CA ILE A 25 -8.10 -8.23 -15.00
C ILE A 25 -7.70 -6.89 -15.63
N SER A 26 -7.48 -5.86 -14.81
CA SER A 26 -7.05 -4.55 -15.32
C SER A 26 -5.64 -4.59 -15.91
N LEU A 27 -4.73 -5.41 -15.38
CA LEU A 27 -3.40 -5.61 -15.95
C LEU A 27 -3.49 -6.19 -17.35
N VAL A 28 -4.17 -7.34 -17.49
CA VAL A 28 -4.35 -8.01 -18.78
C VAL A 28 -5.08 -7.09 -19.77
N GLY A 29 -6.18 -6.45 -19.34
CA GLY A 29 -6.94 -5.53 -20.16
C GLY A 29 -6.09 -4.35 -20.66
N CYS A 30 -5.38 -3.67 -19.77
CA CYS A 30 -4.54 -2.53 -20.15
C CYS A 30 -3.37 -2.92 -21.08
N LEU A 31 -2.72 -4.06 -20.82
CA LEU A 31 -1.62 -4.53 -21.68
C LEU A 31 -2.09 -5.02 -23.06
N SER A 32 -3.39 -5.30 -23.22
CA SER A 32 -3.98 -5.68 -24.51
C SER A 32 -4.44 -4.47 -25.35
N LEU A 33 -4.36 -3.24 -24.82
CA LEU A 33 -4.80 -2.04 -25.55
C LEU A 33 -3.80 -1.63 -26.61
N ASN A 34 -4.33 -1.17 -27.75
CA ASN A 34 -3.53 -0.47 -28.76
C ASN A 34 -3.35 1.00 -28.34
N LEU A 35 -2.12 1.37 -27.97
CA LEU A 35 -1.82 2.72 -27.48
C LEU A 35 -1.96 3.80 -28.56
N ASP A 36 -1.78 3.49 -29.85
CA ASP A 36 -1.87 4.48 -30.93
C ASP A 36 -3.28 5.05 -31.07
N SER A 37 -4.29 4.28 -30.68
CA SER A 37 -5.70 4.70 -30.70
C SER A 37 -6.21 5.24 -29.35
N LEU A 38 -5.38 5.21 -28.30
CA LEU A 38 -5.81 5.53 -26.94
C LEU A 38 -5.75 7.03 -26.68
N GLN A 39 -6.91 7.63 -26.42
CA GLN A 39 -7.00 9.04 -26.05
C GLN A 39 -6.49 9.25 -24.62
N ILE A 40 -5.88 10.40 -24.35
CA ILE A 40 -5.36 10.78 -23.03
C ILE A 40 -6.46 10.80 -21.96
N SER A 41 -7.69 11.15 -22.34
CA SER A 41 -8.89 11.12 -21.47
C SER A 41 -9.24 9.71 -20.96
N THR A 42 -8.85 8.66 -21.69
CA THR A 42 -9.01 7.26 -21.29
C THR A 42 -7.75 6.75 -20.57
N LEU A 43 -6.57 7.17 -21.01
CA LEU A 43 -5.30 6.76 -20.43
C LEU A 43 -5.19 7.15 -18.96
N ILE A 44 -5.53 8.41 -18.61
CA ILE A 44 -5.42 8.90 -17.23
C ILE A 44 -6.27 8.08 -16.25
N PRO A 45 -7.58 7.86 -16.47
CA PRO A 45 -8.38 7.00 -15.58
C PRO A 45 -7.84 5.57 -15.47
N LEU A 46 -7.32 4.98 -16.56
CA LEU A 46 -6.73 3.65 -16.51
C LEU A 46 -5.46 3.60 -15.64
N VAL A 47 -4.57 4.57 -15.77
CA VAL A 47 -3.37 4.69 -14.92
C VAL A 47 -3.77 4.89 -13.46
N LEU A 48 -4.77 5.72 -13.17
CA LEU A 48 -5.26 5.93 -11.80
C LEU A 48 -5.90 4.66 -11.23
N LEU A 49 -6.71 3.94 -12.01
CA LEU A 49 -7.25 2.64 -11.61
C LEU A 49 -6.13 1.64 -11.30
N ARG A 50 -5.15 1.53 -12.22
CA ARG A 50 -3.98 0.66 -12.02
C ARG A 50 -3.20 1.03 -10.76
N THR A 51 -3.02 2.33 -10.50
CA THR A 51 -2.36 2.83 -9.27
C THR A 51 -3.14 2.41 -8.03
N PHE A 52 -4.44 2.61 -8.02
CA PHE A 52 -5.30 2.29 -6.89
C PHE A 52 -5.26 0.79 -6.57
N VAL A 53 -5.46 -0.07 -7.55
CA VAL A 53 -5.43 -1.52 -7.30
C VAL A 53 -4.01 -2.04 -7.00
N GLN A 54 -2.97 -1.39 -7.54
CA GLN A 54 -1.58 -1.67 -7.16
C GLN A 54 -1.35 -1.38 -5.67
N THR A 55 -1.82 -0.23 -5.18
CA THR A 55 -1.79 0.11 -3.76
C THR A 55 -2.56 -0.92 -2.92
N GLY A 56 -3.71 -1.38 -3.42
CA GLY A 56 -4.51 -2.43 -2.76
C GLY A 56 -3.73 -3.73 -2.50
N LEU A 57 -2.83 -4.13 -3.39
CA LEU A 57 -1.95 -5.30 -3.15
C LEU A 57 -1.04 -5.08 -1.94
N PHE A 58 -0.48 -3.87 -1.79
CA PHE A 58 0.32 -3.55 -0.60
C PHE A 58 -0.54 -3.57 0.67
N ILE A 59 -1.74 -3.01 0.62
CA ILE A 59 -2.67 -2.99 1.77
C ILE A 59 -3.06 -4.41 2.21
N ILE A 60 -3.28 -5.34 1.28
CA ILE A 60 -3.49 -6.76 1.60
C ILE A 60 -2.26 -7.32 2.33
N GLY A 61 -1.06 -7.05 1.80
CA GLY A 61 0.19 -7.46 2.44
C GLY A 61 0.37 -6.88 3.83
N HIS A 62 0.01 -5.61 4.02
CA HIS A 62 0.06 -4.89 5.29
C HIS A 62 -0.89 -5.51 6.34
N ASP A 63 -2.16 -5.74 6.00
CA ASP A 63 -3.10 -6.40 6.90
C ASP A 63 -2.65 -7.83 7.25
N ALA A 64 -2.02 -8.53 6.30
CA ALA A 64 -1.41 -9.82 6.58
C ALA A 64 -0.25 -9.73 7.59
N MET A 65 0.53 -8.64 7.62
CA MET A 65 1.60 -8.44 8.62
C MET A 65 1.04 -8.40 10.04
N HIS A 66 -0.17 -7.86 10.21
CA HIS A 66 -0.91 -7.84 11.48
C HIS A 66 -1.71 -9.12 11.77
N GLY A 67 -1.74 -10.07 10.82
CA GLY A 67 -2.52 -11.31 10.96
C GLY A 67 -4.03 -11.12 10.80
N THR A 68 -4.49 -9.98 10.28
CA THR A 68 -5.91 -9.60 10.26
C THR A 68 -6.70 -10.23 9.10
N LEU A 69 -6.03 -10.65 8.01
CA LEU A 69 -6.72 -11.27 6.86
C LEU A 69 -7.33 -12.62 7.19
N SER A 70 -6.62 -13.44 7.96
CA SER A 70 -7.08 -14.78 8.35
C SER A 70 -6.49 -15.18 9.70
N PRO A 71 -6.99 -14.61 10.82
CA PRO A 71 -6.41 -14.78 12.15
C PRO A 71 -6.32 -16.24 12.61
N ASN A 72 -7.32 -17.06 12.24
CA ASN A 72 -7.39 -18.48 12.63
C ASN A 72 -6.56 -19.39 11.72
N ARG A 73 -6.00 -18.87 10.60
CA ARG A 73 -5.23 -19.63 9.61
C ARG A 73 -3.93 -18.91 9.29
N PRO A 74 -2.95 -18.83 10.21
CA PRO A 74 -1.75 -18.01 10.04
C PRO A 74 -0.92 -18.40 8.81
N LYS A 75 -0.93 -19.67 8.42
CA LYS A 75 -0.26 -20.11 7.17
C LYS A 75 -0.91 -19.48 5.92
N LEU A 76 -2.25 -19.47 5.86
CA LEU A 76 -3.00 -18.84 4.76
C LEU A 76 -2.79 -17.33 4.75
N ASN A 77 -2.87 -16.69 5.92
CA ASN A 77 -2.61 -15.26 6.09
C ASN A 77 -1.23 -14.87 5.53
N ASN A 78 -0.18 -15.57 5.95
CA ASN A 78 1.18 -15.29 5.51
C ASN A 78 1.41 -15.63 4.02
N PHE A 79 0.74 -16.64 3.49
CA PHE A 79 0.78 -16.98 2.07
C PHE A 79 0.17 -15.84 1.23
N ILE A 80 -1.03 -15.35 1.58
CA ILE A 80 -1.69 -14.25 0.88
C ILE A 80 -0.84 -12.98 0.96
N GLY A 81 -0.34 -12.64 2.16
CA GLY A 81 0.54 -11.49 2.34
C GLY A 81 1.81 -11.58 1.49
N THR A 82 2.44 -12.76 1.41
CA THR A 82 3.61 -13.01 0.58
C THR A 82 3.28 -12.85 -0.90
N ALA A 83 2.20 -13.48 -1.37
CA ALA A 83 1.78 -13.39 -2.77
C ALA A 83 1.47 -11.94 -3.17
N SER A 84 0.73 -11.21 -2.33
CA SER A 84 0.37 -9.81 -2.60
C SER A 84 1.58 -8.90 -2.69
N LEU A 85 2.58 -9.04 -1.81
CA LEU A 85 3.78 -8.22 -1.83
C LEU A 85 4.74 -8.58 -2.99
N ILE A 86 4.77 -9.84 -3.40
CA ILE A 86 5.49 -10.25 -4.61
C ILE A 86 4.82 -9.63 -5.84
N LEU A 87 3.50 -9.70 -5.96
CA LEU A 87 2.73 -9.09 -7.06
C LEU A 87 2.85 -7.56 -7.05
N TYR A 88 2.92 -6.94 -5.87
CA TYR A 88 3.08 -5.50 -5.74
C TYR A 88 4.40 -5.01 -6.36
N ALA A 89 5.54 -5.54 -5.92
CA ALA A 89 6.88 -5.08 -6.36
C ALA A 89 7.99 -6.10 -6.10
N GLY A 90 7.71 -7.40 -6.07
CA GLY A 90 8.71 -8.42 -5.73
C GLY A 90 9.20 -8.33 -4.29
N LEU A 91 8.46 -7.68 -3.37
CA LEU A 91 8.89 -7.42 -2.01
C LEU A 91 8.93 -8.70 -1.17
N SER A 92 9.88 -8.74 -0.23
CA SER A 92 9.94 -9.79 0.78
C SER A 92 8.95 -9.52 1.91
N TYR A 93 7.95 -10.38 2.08
CA TYR A 93 6.99 -10.32 3.17
C TYR A 93 7.68 -10.29 4.55
N GLN A 94 8.67 -11.14 4.77
CA GLN A 94 9.40 -11.20 6.03
C GLN A 94 10.11 -9.87 6.35
N ARG A 95 10.78 -9.28 5.35
CA ARG A 95 11.46 -8.00 5.53
C ARG A 95 10.47 -6.88 5.79
N CYS A 96 9.38 -6.81 5.03
CA CYS A 96 8.34 -5.82 5.24
C CYS A 96 7.72 -5.95 6.62
N LYS A 97 7.36 -7.19 7.02
CA LYS A 97 6.78 -7.44 8.34
C LYS A 97 7.75 -7.05 9.47
N SER A 98 9.03 -7.43 9.39
CA SER A 98 10.00 -7.08 10.43
C SER A 98 10.20 -5.57 10.58
N ASN A 99 10.25 -4.83 9.47
CA ASN A 99 10.33 -3.37 9.50
C ASN A 99 9.06 -2.77 10.09
N HIS A 100 7.89 -3.27 9.69
CA HIS A 100 6.59 -2.78 10.14
C HIS A 100 6.33 -3.07 11.62
N ASP A 101 6.68 -4.27 12.10
CA ASP A 101 6.63 -4.61 13.54
C ASP A 101 7.55 -3.68 14.35
N LEU A 102 8.75 -3.37 13.83
CA LEU A 102 9.68 -2.44 14.47
C LEU A 102 9.13 -1.00 14.48
N HIS A 103 8.50 -0.57 13.38
CA HIS A 103 7.81 0.71 13.27
C HIS A 103 6.73 0.86 14.35
N HIS A 104 5.84 -0.12 14.51
CA HIS A 104 4.84 -0.12 15.58
C HIS A 104 5.45 -0.08 16.98
N LEU A 105 6.53 -0.83 17.21
CA LEU A 105 7.20 -0.92 18.51
C LEU A 105 7.98 0.35 18.87
N LYS A 106 8.50 1.06 17.87
CA LYS A 106 9.45 2.18 18.04
C LYS A 106 9.00 3.44 17.29
N ALA A 107 7.69 3.57 17.05
CA ALA A 107 7.12 4.70 16.32
C ALA A 107 7.71 6.04 16.81
N GLU A 108 8.10 6.89 15.85
CA GLU A 108 8.64 8.24 16.08
C GLU A 108 9.97 8.31 16.87
N THR A 109 10.70 7.21 16.96
CA THR A 109 12.05 7.18 17.53
C THR A 109 13.12 7.04 16.44
N GLU A 110 14.39 7.26 16.80
CA GLU A 110 15.53 7.04 15.88
C GLU A 110 15.64 5.60 15.36
N ARG A 111 15.00 4.63 16.04
CA ARG A 111 14.98 3.22 15.66
C ARG A 111 13.79 2.85 14.78
N ASP A 112 12.87 3.78 14.54
CA ASP A 112 11.74 3.59 13.66
C ASP A 112 12.21 3.57 12.20
N PRO A 113 11.99 2.47 11.45
CA PRO A 113 12.41 2.40 10.06
C PRO A 113 11.66 3.39 9.15
N ASP A 114 10.46 3.84 9.54
CA ASP A 114 9.64 4.75 8.73
C ASP A 114 9.81 6.22 9.14
N TYR A 115 10.55 6.49 10.22
CA TYR A 115 10.81 7.83 10.72
C TYR A 115 12.18 8.36 10.33
N LEU A 116 12.24 9.61 9.91
CA LEU A 116 13.48 10.32 9.61
C LEU A 116 13.71 11.42 10.65
N ASN A 117 14.63 11.18 11.56
CA ASN A 117 14.93 12.07 12.69
C ASN A 117 15.84 13.27 12.32
N HIS A 118 15.81 13.75 11.06
CA HIS A 118 16.65 14.89 10.66
C HIS A 118 15.77 16.06 10.21
N PRO A 119 15.87 17.24 10.87
CA PRO A 119 15.05 18.42 10.55
C PRO A 119 15.28 18.96 9.12
N ASP A 120 16.44 18.69 8.53
CA ASP A 120 16.86 19.26 7.25
C ASP A 120 16.61 18.36 6.03
N HIS A 121 15.97 17.18 6.22
CA HIS A 121 15.74 16.29 5.11
C HIS A 121 14.45 16.63 4.34
N SER A 122 14.61 16.85 3.03
CA SER A 122 13.48 17.00 2.10
C SER A 122 12.64 15.72 2.04
N ALA A 123 11.34 15.85 1.74
CA ALA A 123 10.44 14.71 1.53
C ALA A 123 11.00 13.72 0.49
N LEU A 124 11.70 14.22 -0.54
CA LEU A 124 12.33 13.40 -1.57
C LEU A 124 13.42 12.49 -1.02
N ARG A 125 14.29 13.01 -0.13
CA ARG A 125 15.32 12.19 0.51
C ARG A 125 14.72 11.15 1.44
N TRP A 126 13.71 11.53 2.20
CA TRP A 126 12.97 10.59 3.05
C TRP A 126 12.31 9.47 2.23
N PHE A 127 11.66 9.83 1.10
CA PHE A 127 11.09 8.85 0.18
C PHE A 127 12.15 7.88 -0.36
N TRP A 128 13.34 8.39 -0.72
CA TRP A 128 14.42 7.54 -1.21
C TRP A 128 14.93 6.57 -0.14
N ASP A 129 15.09 7.03 1.11
CA ASP A 129 15.52 6.19 2.23
C ASP A 129 14.44 5.17 2.58
N PHE A 130 13.17 5.55 2.54
CA PHE A 130 12.03 4.64 2.65
C PHE A 130 12.10 3.53 1.59
N LEU A 131 12.25 3.87 0.32
CA LEU A 131 12.37 2.88 -0.76
C LEU A 131 13.52 1.90 -0.52
N ARG A 132 14.69 2.38 -0.11
CA ARG A 132 15.87 1.53 0.15
C ARG A 132 15.68 0.53 1.28
N ARG A 133 14.84 0.86 2.25
CA ARG A 133 14.57 -0.02 3.39
C ARG A 133 13.69 -1.21 3.00
N TYR A 134 12.77 -1.01 2.07
CA TYR A 134 11.82 -2.03 1.64
C TYR A 134 12.26 -2.76 0.36
N MET A 135 12.84 -2.05 -0.60
CA MET A 135 13.28 -2.59 -1.88
C MET A 135 14.70 -3.17 -1.77
N SER A 136 14.83 -4.47 -1.91
CA SER A 136 16.14 -5.15 -2.00
C SER A 136 16.58 -5.31 -3.46
N VAL A 137 17.87 -5.58 -3.68
CA VAL A 137 18.38 -5.94 -5.02
C VAL A 137 17.62 -7.13 -5.59
N ARG A 138 17.33 -8.15 -4.77
CA ARG A 138 16.53 -9.31 -5.19
C ARG A 138 15.11 -8.88 -5.64
N SER A 139 14.45 -8.01 -4.87
CA SER A 139 13.12 -7.49 -5.22
C SER A 139 13.14 -6.75 -6.55
N LEU A 140 14.15 -5.90 -6.76
CA LEU A 140 14.33 -5.16 -8.00
C LEU A 140 14.59 -6.11 -9.18
N THR A 141 15.42 -7.14 -9.00
CA THR A 141 15.68 -8.15 -10.03
C THR A 141 14.40 -8.90 -10.42
N ILE A 142 13.60 -9.34 -9.43
CA ILE A 142 12.31 -10.01 -9.69
C ILE A 142 11.40 -9.08 -10.49
N LEU A 143 11.25 -7.83 -10.07
CA LEU A 143 10.39 -6.84 -10.70
C LEU A 143 10.80 -6.59 -12.16
N ILE A 144 12.08 -6.33 -12.41
CA ILE A 144 12.62 -6.09 -13.76
C ILE A 144 12.44 -7.35 -14.62
N SER A 145 12.73 -8.54 -14.09
CA SER A 145 12.54 -9.79 -14.83
C SER A 145 11.08 -10.02 -15.22
N CYS A 146 10.13 -9.72 -14.33
CA CYS A 146 8.70 -9.79 -14.63
C CYS A 146 8.30 -8.79 -15.73
N TRP A 147 8.80 -7.56 -15.68
CA TRP A 147 8.50 -6.55 -16.71
C TRP A 147 9.11 -6.92 -18.06
N LEU A 148 10.34 -7.44 -18.10
CA LEU A 148 10.96 -7.94 -19.33
C LEU A 148 10.15 -9.11 -19.91
N ALA A 149 9.69 -10.04 -19.08
CA ALA A 149 8.82 -11.13 -19.51
C ALA A 149 7.49 -10.59 -20.08
N LEU A 150 6.86 -9.62 -19.43
CA LEU A 150 5.64 -9.00 -19.95
C LEU A 150 5.87 -8.33 -21.32
N ILE A 151 6.98 -7.60 -21.49
CA ILE A 151 7.33 -6.97 -22.76
C ILE A 151 7.45 -8.01 -23.89
N THR A 152 8.01 -9.18 -23.60
CA THR A 152 8.16 -10.25 -24.60
C THR A 152 6.86 -11.01 -24.88
N LEU A 153 5.92 -11.00 -23.93
CA LEU A 153 4.63 -11.70 -24.07
C LEU A 153 3.54 -10.86 -24.74
N ILE A 154 3.67 -9.52 -24.75
CA ILE A 154 2.69 -8.64 -25.36
C ILE A 154 2.79 -8.76 -26.89
N PRO A 155 1.69 -9.09 -27.61
CA PRO A 155 1.68 -9.25 -29.06
C PRO A 155 1.62 -7.88 -29.75
N SER A 156 2.66 -7.08 -29.62
CA SER A 156 2.77 -5.73 -30.23
C SER A 156 4.22 -5.45 -30.64
N THR A 157 4.46 -4.32 -31.29
CA THR A 157 5.84 -3.88 -31.55
C THR A 157 6.59 -3.71 -30.24
N GLY A 158 7.90 -3.97 -30.25
CA GLY A 158 8.71 -3.84 -29.02
C GLY A 158 8.60 -2.46 -28.34
N GLN A 159 8.47 -1.39 -29.14
CA GLN A 159 8.28 -0.04 -28.61
C GLN A 159 6.93 0.12 -27.91
N GLN A 160 5.84 -0.36 -28.50
CA GLN A 160 4.52 -0.32 -27.87
C GLN A 160 4.46 -1.20 -26.62
N ALA A 161 5.08 -2.39 -26.62
CA ALA A 161 5.16 -3.26 -25.44
C ALA A 161 5.90 -2.57 -24.27
N ILE A 162 7.06 -1.94 -24.55
CA ILE A 162 7.80 -1.18 -23.54
C ILE A 162 6.94 -0.04 -22.98
N LEU A 163 6.28 0.72 -23.85
CA LEU A 163 5.43 1.84 -23.44
C LEU A 163 4.23 1.36 -22.61
N SER A 164 3.57 0.26 -22.99
CA SER A 164 2.44 -0.33 -22.24
C SER A 164 2.88 -0.77 -20.83
N VAL A 165 4.00 -1.48 -20.71
CA VAL A 165 4.52 -1.90 -19.40
C VAL A 165 4.93 -0.67 -18.55
N THR A 166 5.53 0.35 -19.17
CA THR A 166 5.87 1.59 -18.48
C THR A 166 4.63 2.30 -17.94
N LEU A 167 3.58 2.46 -18.78
CA LEU A 167 2.36 3.19 -18.41
C LEU A 167 1.45 2.43 -17.45
N PHE A 168 1.35 1.10 -17.58
CA PHE A 168 0.38 0.31 -16.84
C PHE A 168 0.98 -0.56 -15.71
N CYS A 169 2.31 -0.65 -15.61
CA CYS A 169 3.01 -1.32 -14.51
C CYS A 169 3.97 -0.36 -13.80
N GLY A 170 4.90 0.27 -14.51
CA GLY A 170 5.95 1.11 -13.92
C GLY A 170 5.40 2.38 -13.28
N LEU A 171 4.64 3.18 -14.03
CA LEU A 171 4.05 4.42 -13.55
C LEU A 171 3.07 4.18 -12.38
N PRO A 172 2.12 3.22 -12.44
CA PRO A 172 1.27 2.90 -11.30
C PRO A 172 2.03 2.46 -10.05
N LEU A 173 3.12 1.72 -10.18
CA LEU A 173 3.94 1.33 -9.04
C LEU A 173 4.61 2.55 -8.39
N ILE A 174 5.17 3.47 -9.19
CA ILE A 174 5.79 4.70 -8.67
C ILE A 174 4.73 5.56 -7.96
N LEU A 175 3.57 5.77 -8.60
CA LEU A 175 2.48 6.56 -8.02
C LEU A 175 1.94 5.91 -6.73
N SER A 176 1.81 4.58 -6.70
CA SER A 176 1.42 3.83 -5.50
C SER A 176 2.44 3.98 -4.38
N ALA A 177 3.73 3.87 -4.68
CA ALA A 177 4.79 4.07 -3.69
C ALA A 177 4.79 5.49 -3.11
N LEU A 178 4.57 6.51 -3.95
CA LEU A 178 4.39 7.89 -3.51
C LEU A 178 3.13 8.05 -2.65
N GLN A 179 2.02 7.45 -3.05
CA GLN A 179 0.75 7.46 -2.30
C GLN A 179 0.94 6.86 -0.90
N LEU A 180 1.55 5.68 -0.80
CA LEU A 180 1.84 5.01 0.48
C LEU A 180 2.79 5.86 1.33
N PHE A 181 3.84 6.40 0.74
CA PHE A 181 4.78 7.26 1.45
C PHE A 181 4.12 8.52 2.00
N PHE A 182 3.42 9.28 1.15
CA PHE A 182 2.83 10.54 1.59
C PHE A 182 1.71 10.32 2.61
N VAL A 183 0.79 9.37 2.34
CA VAL A 183 -0.41 9.16 3.16
C VAL A 183 -0.11 8.34 4.42
N GLY A 184 0.75 7.31 4.31
CA GLY A 184 1.03 6.37 5.39
C GLY A 184 2.27 6.72 6.22
N THR A 185 3.22 7.49 5.68
CA THR A 185 4.49 7.76 6.35
C THR A 185 4.69 9.27 6.57
N TRP A 186 4.79 10.05 5.49
CA TRP A 186 5.23 11.43 5.60
C TRP A 186 4.23 12.32 6.36
N PHE A 187 2.95 12.36 5.95
CA PHE A 187 1.95 13.19 6.64
C PHE A 187 1.74 12.82 8.11
N PRO A 188 1.55 11.52 8.47
CA PRO A 188 1.34 11.16 9.87
C PRO A 188 2.50 11.54 10.79
N HIS A 189 3.73 11.39 10.33
CA HIS A 189 4.93 11.62 11.13
C HIS A 189 5.44 13.06 11.05
N HIS A 190 5.34 13.72 9.88
CA HIS A 190 5.77 15.11 9.71
C HIS A 190 4.96 16.10 10.56
N LEU A 191 3.65 15.89 10.65
CA LEU A 191 2.77 16.74 11.45
C LEU A 191 3.03 16.69 12.97
N ASN A 192 3.84 15.74 13.42
CA ASN A 192 4.15 15.52 14.84
C ASN A 192 5.47 16.16 15.29
N LYS A 193 6.28 16.70 14.37
CA LYS A 193 7.62 17.28 14.62
C LYS A 193 7.70 18.29 15.77
N ASN A 194 6.63 19.01 16.03
CA ASN A 194 6.61 20.10 17.03
C ASN A 194 6.12 19.66 18.42
N ASN A 195 5.92 18.36 18.65
CA ASN A 195 5.47 17.87 19.95
C ASN A 195 6.28 16.66 20.44
N PRO A 196 7.43 16.89 21.11
CA PRO A 196 8.34 15.84 21.56
C PRO A 196 7.74 14.86 22.59
N HIS A 197 6.56 15.18 23.14
CA HIS A 197 5.85 14.31 24.11
C HIS A 197 4.82 13.39 23.47
N ARG A 198 4.61 13.43 22.14
CA ARG A 198 3.67 12.55 21.45
C ARG A 198 4.41 11.38 20.78
N GLN A 199 4.22 10.20 21.32
CA GLN A 199 4.78 8.93 20.79
C GLN A 199 3.83 8.23 19.79
N THR A 200 2.82 8.92 19.27
CA THR A 200 1.85 8.35 18.32
C THR A 200 1.70 9.23 17.09
N PRO A 201 1.75 8.65 15.89
CA PRO A 201 1.54 9.40 14.65
C PRO A 201 0.15 10.04 14.60
N ARG A 202 -0.05 10.98 13.67
CA ARG A 202 -1.34 11.63 13.47
C ARG A 202 -2.13 10.96 12.35
N SER A 203 -3.44 11.10 12.39
CA SER A 203 -4.31 10.74 11.29
C SER A 203 -4.66 11.96 10.43
N LEU A 204 -4.85 11.72 9.14
CA LEU A 204 -5.43 12.73 8.24
C LEU A 204 -6.89 12.97 8.61
N THR A 205 -7.27 14.24 8.71
CA THR A 205 -8.66 14.64 9.02
C THR A 205 -9.42 14.83 7.70
N VAL A 206 -9.82 13.71 7.08
CA VAL A 206 -10.54 13.70 5.81
C VAL A 206 -11.77 12.78 5.88
N HIS A 207 -12.76 13.08 5.02
CA HIS A 207 -13.97 12.25 4.91
C HIS A 207 -13.61 10.79 4.53
N PRO A 208 -14.34 9.75 5.04
CA PRO A 208 -14.02 8.35 4.77
C PRO A 208 -13.89 8.00 3.28
N LEU A 209 -14.75 8.52 2.40
CA LEU A 209 -14.63 8.28 0.96
C LEU A 209 -13.31 8.82 0.38
N LEU A 210 -12.87 10.00 0.82
CA LEU A 210 -11.57 10.55 0.40
C LEU A 210 -10.41 9.76 1.00
N SER A 211 -10.52 9.34 2.25
CA SER A 211 -9.52 8.49 2.90
C SER A 211 -9.35 7.14 2.19
N PHE A 212 -10.47 6.54 1.75
CA PHE A 212 -10.45 5.32 0.94
C PHE A 212 -9.79 5.55 -0.42
N ALA A 213 -10.26 6.54 -1.17
CA ALA A 213 -9.75 6.86 -2.50
C ALA A 213 -8.27 7.28 -2.46
N ALA A 214 -7.86 7.98 -1.39
CA ALA A 214 -6.49 8.42 -1.21
C ALA A 214 -5.53 7.24 -0.92
N CYS A 215 -5.89 6.25 -0.13
CA CYS A 215 -5.02 5.11 0.20
C CYS A 215 -5.71 4.09 1.11
N TYR A 216 -6.88 3.55 0.78
CA TYR A 216 -7.53 2.47 1.56
C TYR A 216 -7.59 2.77 3.08
N HIS A 217 -7.93 4.00 3.46
CA HIS A 217 -7.94 4.47 4.85
C HIS A 217 -6.59 4.47 5.58
N PHE A 218 -5.47 4.25 4.87
CA PHE A 218 -4.14 4.22 5.47
C PHE A 218 -3.75 5.55 6.13
N GLY A 219 -4.41 6.65 5.74
CA GLY A 219 -4.29 7.96 6.39
C GLY A 219 -4.90 8.04 7.79
N TYR A 220 -5.68 7.04 8.23
CA TYR A 220 -6.13 6.90 9.62
C TYR A 220 -5.07 6.19 10.47
N HIS A 221 -3.86 6.67 10.34
CA HIS A 221 -2.63 6.04 10.82
C HIS A 221 -2.55 5.93 12.34
N ARG A 222 -3.08 6.94 13.05
CA ARG A 222 -3.15 6.90 14.53
C ARG A 222 -4.08 5.79 15.00
N GLU A 223 -5.25 5.68 14.40
CA GLU A 223 -6.23 4.63 14.73
C GLU A 223 -5.61 3.25 14.47
N HIS A 224 -4.86 3.12 13.39
CA HIS A 224 -4.13 1.91 13.06
C HIS A 224 -3.06 1.59 14.13
N HIS A 225 -2.24 2.55 14.56
CA HIS A 225 -1.26 2.34 15.63
C HIS A 225 -1.88 1.99 16.98
N LEU A 226 -3.05 2.56 17.30
CA LEU A 226 -3.76 2.27 18.55
C LEU A 226 -4.42 0.88 18.54
N SER A 227 -4.79 0.37 17.39
CA SER A 227 -5.46 -0.92 17.22
C SER A 227 -4.97 -1.64 15.95
N PRO A 228 -3.73 -2.16 15.92
CA PRO A 228 -3.15 -2.80 14.74
C PRO A 228 -3.90 -4.03 14.26
N SER A 229 -4.69 -4.65 15.15
CA SER A 229 -5.57 -5.78 14.81
C SER A 229 -6.86 -5.38 14.08
N THR A 230 -7.09 -4.08 13.84
CA THR A 230 -8.24 -3.59 13.07
C THR A 230 -7.86 -3.58 11.59
N PRO A 231 -8.58 -4.33 10.71
CA PRO A 231 -8.30 -4.32 9.28
C PRO A 231 -8.62 -2.95 8.67
N TRP A 232 -7.98 -2.64 7.55
CA TRP A 232 -8.06 -1.33 6.89
C TRP A 232 -9.50 -0.84 6.66
N PHE A 233 -10.44 -1.72 6.32
CA PHE A 233 -11.83 -1.36 6.01
C PHE A 233 -12.68 -1.01 7.23
N ASP A 234 -12.22 -1.34 8.44
CA ASP A 234 -12.87 -0.99 9.72
C ASP A 234 -12.27 0.24 10.41
N LEU A 235 -11.14 0.75 9.95
CA LEU A 235 -10.52 1.97 10.51
C LEU A 235 -11.47 3.18 10.56
N PRO A 236 -12.38 3.41 9.58
CA PRO A 236 -13.35 4.50 9.67
C PRO A 236 -14.30 4.35 10.87
N ARG A 237 -14.74 3.12 11.19
CA ARG A 237 -15.59 2.86 12.34
C ARG A 237 -14.86 3.10 13.66
N LEU A 238 -13.59 2.67 13.73
CA LEU A 238 -12.74 2.91 14.89
C LEU A 238 -12.56 4.42 15.13
N ARG A 239 -12.29 5.18 14.06
CA ARG A 239 -12.16 6.63 14.12
C ARG A 239 -13.42 7.32 14.64
N GLN A 240 -14.61 6.94 14.17
CA GLN A 240 -15.87 7.53 14.62
C GLN A 240 -16.16 7.28 16.12
N ARG A 241 -15.67 6.17 16.67
CA ARG A 241 -15.80 5.82 18.09
C ARG A 241 -14.75 6.47 18.98
N SER A 242 -13.71 7.07 18.39
CA SER A 242 -12.63 7.72 19.16
C SER A 242 -13.09 9.09 19.67
N PRO A 243 -12.94 9.41 20.97
CA PRO A 243 -13.32 10.72 21.53
C PRO A 243 -12.62 11.91 20.87
N LEU A 244 -11.52 11.68 20.16
CA LEU A 244 -10.68 12.69 19.52
C LEU A 244 -11.18 13.13 18.13
N SER A 245 -12.22 12.48 17.59
CA SER A 245 -12.90 12.95 16.36
C SER A 245 -13.81 14.16 16.62
N GLN A 246 -14.07 14.48 17.88
CA GLN A 246 -14.98 15.56 18.30
C GLN A 246 -14.29 16.92 18.58
N THR A 247 -12.94 16.98 18.46
CA THR A 247 -12.13 18.18 18.75
C THR A 247 -11.30 18.65 17.54
N ALA A 248 -11.82 18.52 16.33
CA ALA A 248 -11.21 19.06 15.10
C ALA A 248 -12.06 20.20 14.55
#